data_a9aa9ba8a7351c0d9802c991a80b825c
#
_entry.id   a9aa9ba8a7351c0d9802c991a80b825c
#
_cell.length_a   1.000
_cell.length_b   1.000
_cell.length_c   1.000
_cell.angle_alpha   90.00
_cell.angle_beta   90.00
_cell.angle_gamma   90.00
#
_symmetry.space_group_name_H-M   'P 1'
#
loop_
_entity.id
_entity.type
_entity.pdbx_description
1 polymer ?
#
loop_
_entity_poly.entity_id
_entity_poly.type
_entity_poly.pdbx_seq_one_letter_code
_entity_poly.pdbx_strand_id
1 'polypeptide(L)'
;MLLTQAVCGCGGAASSGTSSASASTGSIASKSSEKAVIVTDEQDFTHENGITRLAKEIYGDLNVEFFVLSEDAQERETQISSLRVEIMAGGGPDGYLLSSPTSNMTFNGEGHPATLFPDVQRTMQAGAFLPLDDYIKESEYLRSEDHFAPVFDTGKTDEGQVVLPITYYASVFLLDKAQLADPDFTPKTWDELVNCEDTAVLKVVRNNLYTWCGAGIPRIADYTTEKTILTEENLTAQFENLLAMPASESFDEETALIQSGSYAQTDEGMAYYAQNKDTVNALAIPNTEGGVTAFITSYAAINRNSPKADEVFRFFELLFSDEAQIDTETVNDARGTLLMLGNLNSFLTHKNAYLQPELLESVQSRVNAVRFYSVMDYTIYDTATTLTWEENPDCAAAAHSVIEALQTRLSE
;
A
#
# COMPACT_ATOMS: atom_id res chain seq x y z
N MET A 1 -1.36 -39.76 -37.96
CA MET A 1 -0.47 -39.47 -39.08
C MET A 1 0.53 -38.47 -38.54
N LEU A 2 1.53 -38.84 -37.84
CA LEU A 2 2.93 -39.27 -38.18
C LEU A 2 3.61 -38.37 -39.23
N LEU A 3 4.66 -37.70 -38.81
CA LEU A 3 6.02 -37.57 -39.34
C LEU A 3 6.66 -36.29 -38.80
N THR A 4 7.52 -36.28 -37.85
CA THR A 4 8.98 -36.67 -37.75
C THR A 4 9.95 -35.92 -38.65
N GLN A 5 10.94 -35.31 -37.96
CA GLN A 5 12.39 -35.18 -38.30
C GLN A 5 12.81 -34.06 -39.25
N ALA A 6 13.97 -33.45 -39.15
CA ALA A 6 15.28 -33.66 -38.48
C ALA A 6 16.06 -32.34 -38.56
N VAL A 7 16.80 -31.99 -37.56
CA VAL A 7 18.27 -32.05 -37.29
C VAL A 7 19.21 -31.69 -38.46
N CYS A 8 20.10 -30.73 -38.20
CA CYS A 8 21.53 -30.55 -38.49
C CYS A 8 21.85 -29.04 -38.50
N GLY A 9 22.83 -28.44 -37.84
CA GLY A 9 24.06 -28.88 -37.26
C GLY A 9 25.20 -27.94 -37.67
N CYS A 10 26.11 -27.64 -36.75
CA CYS A 10 27.43 -26.98 -36.90
C CYS A 10 27.37 -25.42 -36.98
N GLY A 11 28.01 -24.63 -36.17
CA GLY A 11 29.23 -24.75 -35.38
C GLY A 11 29.94 -23.40 -35.45
N GLY A 12 30.26 -22.82 -34.32
CA GLY A 12 31.01 -21.57 -34.28
C GLY A 12 31.23 -21.12 -32.82
N ALA A 13 32.40 -21.48 -32.30
CA ALA A 13 32.81 -21.09 -30.96
C ALA A 13 33.07 -19.57 -30.90
N ALA A 14 32.40 -18.89 -30.01
CA ALA A 14 32.82 -17.58 -29.50
C ALA A 14 32.78 -17.64 -27.97
N SER A 15 33.93 -17.44 -27.38
CA SER A 15 34.18 -17.38 -25.96
C SER A 15 33.39 -16.24 -25.33
N SER A 16 32.34 -16.55 -24.59
CA SER A 16 31.71 -15.62 -23.68
C SER A 16 32.29 -15.82 -22.28
N GLY A 17 32.99 -14.79 -21.82
CA GLY A 17 33.39 -14.72 -20.43
C GLY A 17 32.13 -14.63 -19.56
N THR A 18 31.80 -15.69 -18.89
CA THR A 18 30.85 -15.71 -17.78
C THR A 18 31.51 -14.99 -16.60
N SER A 19 31.14 -13.75 -16.36
CA SER A 19 31.28 -13.18 -15.05
C SER A 19 30.20 -13.84 -14.17
N SER A 20 30.59 -14.88 -13.45
CA SER A 20 29.84 -15.44 -12.37
C SER A 20 29.78 -14.37 -11.26
N ALA A 21 28.68 -13.62 -11.20
CA ALA A 21 28.30 -12.92 -9.99
C ALA A 21 28.05 -14.01 -8.93
N SER A 22 29.03 -14.20 -8.05
CA SER A 22 28.84 -15.00 -6.85
C SER A 22 27.82 -14.27 -5.99
N ALA A 23 26.58 -14.81 -5.91
CA ALA A 23 25.64 -14.43 -4.90
C ALA A 23 26.31 -14.63 -3.53
N SER A 24 26.73 -13.56 -2.89
CA SER A 24 27.19 -13.61 -1.52
C SER A 24 25.97 -13.78 -0.63
N THR A 25 25.71 -14.99 -0.18
CA THR A 25 24.85 -15.29 0.97
C THR A 25 25.51 -14.78 2.25
N GLY A 26 25.84 -13.49 2.28
CA GLY A 26 26.35 -12.82 3.49
C GLY A 26 25.17 -12.38 4.34
N SER A 27 25.22 -12.67 5.63
CA SER A 27 24.32 -12.06 6.64
C SER A 27 24.25 -10.56 6.42
N ILE A 28 23.02 -10.03 6.32
CA ILE A 28 22.74 -8.59 6.14
C ILE A 28 22.92 -7.85 7.49
N ALA A 29 23.44 -8.52 8.50
CA ALA A 29 23.57 -7.97 9.83
C ALA A 29 24.31 -6.63 9.83
N SER A 30 23.67 -5.58 10.33
CA SER A 30 24.19 -4.24 10.56
C SER A 30 25.50 -4.19 11.38
N LYS A 31 25.87 -5.30 11.98
CA LYS A 31 27.04 -5.45 12.86
C LYS A 31 28.41 -5.22 12.19
N SER A 32 28.48 -5.24 10.85
CA SER A 32 29.73 -5.04 10.11
C SER A 32 29.78 -3.75 9.28
N SER A 33 28.65 -3.10 9.03
CA SER A 33 28.60 -1.82 8.34
C SER A 33 28.90 -0.66 9.28
N GLU A 34 29.72 0.30 8.84
CA GLU A 34 29.89 1.57 9.54
C GLU A 34 28.62 2.44 9.43
N LYS A 35 27.83 2.21 8.38
CA LYS A 35 26.57 2.93 8.09
C LYS A 35 25.36 2.21 8.67
N ALA A 36 24.31 2.95 8.96
CA ALA A 36 23.01 2.39 9.29
C ALA A 36 22.37 1.76 8.03
N VAL A 37 21.84 0.55 8.16
CA VAL A 37 21.21 -0.18 7.04
C VAL A 37 19.70 0.00 7.09
N ILE A 38 19.13 0.56 6.02
CA ILE A 38 17.68 0.70 5.83
C ILE A 38 17.23 -0.27 4.74
N VAL A 39 16.32 -1.19 5.07
CA VAL A 39 15.68 -2.06 4.08
C VAL A 39 14.54 -1.31 3.41
N THR A 40 14.48 -1.39 2.10
CA THR A 40 13.38 -0.87 1.29
C THR A 40 13.00 -1.84 0.17
N ASP A 41 11.77 -1.78 -0.28
CA ASP A 41 11.29 -2.50 -1.45
C ASP A 41 11.15 -1.61 -2.69
N GLU A 42 11.46 -0.31 -2.55
CA GLU A 42 11.41 0.65 -3.65
C GLU A 42 12.74 0.69 -4.42
N GLN A 43 12.67 0.37 -5.71
CA GLN A 43 13.85 0.27 -6.59
C GLN A 43 14.55 1.62 -6.84
N ASP A 44 13.85 2.72 -6.67
CA ASP A 44 14.43 4.07 -6.79
C ASP A 44 15.62 4.30 -5.83
N PHE A 45 15.68 3.55 -4.72
CA PHE A 45 16.81 3.59 -3.79
C PHE A 45 18.05 2.78 -4.21
N THR A 46 18.04 2.14 -5.36
CA THR A 46 19.26 1.53 -5.94
C THR A 46 20.27 2.56 -6.44
N HIS A 47 19.85 3.80 -6.57
CA HIS A 47 20.68 4.94 -7.00
C HIS A 47 20.31 6.21 -6.22
N GLU A 48 20.99 7.31 -6.49
CA GLU A 48 20.65 8.60 -5.89
C GLU A 48 19.32 9.09 -6.45
N ASN A 49 18.35 9.28 -5.56
CA ASN A 49 16.99 9.73 -5.86
C ASN A 49 16.68 11.09 -5.21
N GLY A 50 15.45 11.58 -5.38
CA GLY A 50 15.05 12.89 -4.85
C GLY A 50 15.22 13.02 -3.34
N ILE A 51 14.83 12.00 -2.57
CA ILE A 51 14.95 11.99 -1.09
C ILE A 51 16.41 11.93 -0.64
N THR A 52 17.23 11.07 -1.25
CA THR A 52 18.64 10.96 -0.88
C THR A 52 19.43 12.20 -1.25
N ARG A 53 19.02 12.90 -2.33
CA ARG A 53 19.60 14.20 -2.73
C ARG A 53 19.23 15.29 -1.75
N LEU A 54 17.96 15.39 -1.36
CA LEU A 54 17.50 16.32 -0.31
C LEU A 54 18.27 16.08 1.00
N ALA A 55 18.44 14.83 1.38
CA ALA A 55 19.19 14.48 2.58
C ALA A 55 20.65 14.93 2.53
N LYS A 56 21.32 14.81 1.38
CA LYS A 56 22.68 15.34 1.18
C LYS A 56 22.75 16.86 1.24
N GLU A 57 21.76 17.54 0.71
CA GLU A 57 21.69 19.01 0.76
C GLU A 57 21.56 19.53 2.18
N ILE A 58 20.74 18.89 3.01
CA ILE A 58 20.47 19.32 4.39
C ILE A 58 21.56 18.87 5.35
N TYR A 59 21.97 17.61 5.29
CA TYR A 59 22.84 17.00 6.29
C TYR A 59 24.27 16.74 5.81
N GLY A 60 24.54 16.86 4.49
CA GLY A 60 25.80 16.40 3.91
C GLY A 60 25.83 14.88 3.76
N ASP A 61 26.92 14.24 4.18
CA ASP A 61 27.01 12.78 4.11
C ASP A 61 26.13 12.13 5.18
N LEU A 62 25.05 11.49 4.75
CA LEU A 62 24.26 10.63 5.61
C LEU A 62 25.00 9.31 5.84
N ASN A 63 25.03 8.90 7.11
CA ASN A 63 25.63 7.62 7.51
C ASN A 63 24.62 6.46 7.36
N VAL A 64 23.89 6.43 6.24
CA VAL A 64 22.92 5.39 5.91
C VAL A 64 23.27 4.72 4.59
N GLU A 65 22.85 3.46 4.44
CA GLU A 65 22.88 2.70 3.19
C GLU A 65 21.57 1.94 3.02
N PHE A 66 21.14 1.74 1.78
CA PHE A 66 19.89 1.07 1.48
C PHE A 66 20.14 -0.35 1.01
N PHE A 67 19.41 -1.28 1.63
CA PHE A 67 19.27 -2.64 1.14
C PHE A 67 17.93 -2.77 0.42
N VAL A 68 17.98 -2.77 -0.91
CA VAL A 68 16.79 -2.84 -1.75
C VAL A 68 16.42 -4.30 -1.99
N LEU A 69 15.18 -4.69 -1.66
CA LEU A 69 14.67 -6.04 -1.90
C LEU A 69 14.55 -6.29 -3.40
N SER A 70 14.95 -7.48 -3.84
CA SER A 70 14.95 -7.85 -5.25
C SER A 70 13.54 -7.86 -5.86
N GLU A 71 13.43 -7.49 -7.14
CA GLU A 71 12.21 -7.67 -7.93
C GLU A 71 12.04 -9.13 -8.40
N ASP A 72 13.12 -9.92 -8.44
CA ASP A 72 13.02 -11.36 -8.69
C ASP A 72 12.36 -12.06 -7.51
N ALA A 73 11.25 -12.74 -7.75
CA ALA A 73 10.41 -13.32 -6.71
C ALA A 73 11.16 -14.34 -5.83
N GLN A 74 12.02 -15.17 -6.43
CA GLN A 74 12.74 -16.22 -5.71
C GLN A 74 13.88 -15.63 -4.87
N GLU A 75 14.59 -14.65 -5.42
CA GLU A 75 15.64 -13.94 -4.69
C GLU A 75 15.05 -13.15 -3.54
N ARG A 76 13.95 -12.41 -3.79
CA ARG A 76 13.21 -11.65 -2.77
C ARG A 76 12.75 -12.54 -1.62
N GLU A 77 12.15 -13.69 -1.90
CA GLU A 77 11.73 -14.65 -0.87
C GLU A 77 12.92 -15.12 -0.01
N THR A 78 14.05 -15.37 -0.65
CA THR A 78 15.30 -15.76 0.05
C THR A 78 15.80 -14.64 0.95
N GLN A 79 15.84 -13.40 0.44
CA GLN A 79 16.25 -12.22 1.20
C GLN A 79 15.33 -12.00 2.41
N ILE A 80 14.01 -12.03 2.20
CA ILE A 80 13.01 -11.82 3.26
C ILE A 80 13.10 -12.92 4.32
N SER A 81 13.27 -14.17 3.92
CA SER A 81 13.42 -15.29 4.86
C SER A 81 14.67 -15.11 5.74
N SER A 82 15.78 -14.68 5.14
CA SER A 82 17.02 -14.38 5.88
C SER A 82 16.82 -13.23 6.86
N LEU A 83 16.23 -12.12 6.40
CA LEU A 83 15.93 -10.94 7.23
C LEU A 83 15.03 -11.27 8.42
N ARG A 84 13.99 -12.07 8.22
CA ARG A 84 13.10 -12.50 9.31
C ARG A 84 13.84 -13.30 10.38
N VAL A 85 14.72 -14.21 9.96
CA VAL A 85 15.56 -14.99 10.91
C VAL A 85 16.46 -14.06 11.71
N GLU A 86 17.11 -13.08 11.07
CA GLU A 86 17.95 -12.10 11.76
C GLU A 86 17.18 -11.23 12.75
N ILE A 87 16.00 -10.73 12.36
CA ILE A 87 15.10 -9.94 13.20
C ILE A 87 14.64 -10.76 14.41
N MET A 88 14.21 -12.00 14.20
CA MET A 88 13.80 -12.89 15.28
C MET A 88 14.94 -13.23 16.25
N ALA A 89 16.18 -13.21 15.78
CA ALA A 89 17.38 -13.39 16.61
C ALA A 89 17.77 -12.09 17.37
N GLY A 90 17.01 -11.01 17.24
CA GLY A 90 17.27 -9.72 17.88
C GLY A 90 18.33 -8.88 17.18
N GLY A 91 18.61 -9.18 15.90
CA GLY A 91 19.49 -8.42 15.00
C GLY A 91 18.70 -7.85 13.82
N GLY A 92 19.33 -7.89 12.63
CA GLY A 92 18.75 -7.42 11.39
C GLY A 92 19.11 -5.98 11.04
N PRO A 93 18.44 -5.35 10.06
CA PRO A 93 18.68 -3.99 9.62
C PRO A 93 18.31 -2.96 10.70
N ASP A 94 18.82 -1.75 10.55
CA ASP A 94 18.60 -0.67 11.51
C ASP A 94 17.23 0.00 11.32
N GLY A 95 16.77 0.08 10.07
CA GLY A 95 15.49 0.70 9.72
C GLY A 95 14.77 0.01 8.57
N TYR A 96 13.52 0.36 8.41
CA TYR A 96 12.60 -0.15 7.40
C TYR A 96 11.89 1.02 6.74
N LEU A 97 11.97 1.11 5.42
CA LEU A 97 11.25 2.05 4.57
C LEU A 97 10.50 1.22 3.52
N LEU A 98 9.29 0.85 3.84
CA LEU A 98 8.57 -0.19 3.11
C LEU A 98 7.20 0.29 2.66
N SER A 99 6.76 -0.29 1.55
CA SER A 99 5.36 -0.23 1.14
C SER A 99 4.53 -1.32 1.81
N SER A 100 3.25 -1.04 1.98
CA SER A 100 2.28 -2.06 2.38
C SER A 100 2.14 -3.12 1.29
N PRO A 101 1.76 -4.36 1.62
CA PRO A 101 1.72 -5.49 0.69
C PRO A 101 1.06 -5.24 -0.68
N THR A 102 0.20 -4.24 -0.78
CA THR A 102 -0.57 -3.96 -2.00
C THR A 102 0.03 -2.95 -2.94
N SER A 103 0.91 -2.08 -2.46
CA SER A 103 1.37 -0.96 -3.27
C SER A 103 2.25 -1.40 -4.44
N ASN A 104 3.01 -2.49 -4.30
CA ASN A 104 3.94 -3.01 -5.29
C ASN A 104 3.60 -4.41 -5.79
N MET A 105 2.35 -4.87 -5.59
CA MET A 105 1.93 -6.17 -6.08
C MET A 105 1.66 -6.11 -7.57
N THR A 106 2.67 -6.41 -8.36
CA THR A 106 2.49 -6.77 -9.75
C THR A 106 1.78 -8.12 -9.81
N PHE A 107 0.53 -8.10 -10.24
CA PHE A 107 -0.29 -9.30 -10.44
C PHE A 107 0.21 -10.09 -11.66
N ASN A 108 1.31 -10.82 -11.51
CA ASN A 108 1.85 -11.66 -12.59
C ASN A 108 1.26 -13.07 -12.59
N GLY A 109 0.19 -13.33 -11.85
CA GLY A 109 -0.49 -14.64 -11.83
C GLY A 109 0.27 -15.79 -11.14
N GLU A 110 1.43 -15.53 -10.55
CA GLU A 110 2.30 -16.55 -9.95
C GLU A 110 2.47 -16.40 -8.42
N GLY A 111 1.47 -15.86 -7.74
CA GLY A 111 1.49 -15.71 -6.28
C GLY A 111 1.91 -14.28 -5.84
N HIS A 112 1.83 -14.04 -4.53
CA HIS A 112 2.10 -12.73 -3.95
C HIS A 112 3.60 -12.50 -3.82
N PRO A 113 4.13 -11.32 -4.17
CA PRO A 113 5.49 -11.01 -3.80
C PRO A 113 5.62 -11.09 -2.28
N ALA A 114 6.65 -11.80 -1.83
CA ALA A 114 6.93 -11.90 -0.40
C ALA A 114 7.15 -10.49 0.18
N THR A 115 6.50 -10.21 1.32
CA THR A 115 6.65 -8.96 2.06
C THR A 115 7.39 -9.22 3.36
N LEU A 116 8.24 -8.30 3.79
CA LEU A 116 9.01 -8.49 5.03
C LEU A 116 8.07 -8.60 6.23
N PHE A 117 7.08 -7.73 6.33
CA PHE A 117 6.04 -7.75 7.35
C PHE A 117 4.67 -7.97 6.71
N PRO A 118 4.17 -9.23 6.69
CA PRO A 118 2.88 -9.57 6.07
C PRO A 118 1.69 -8.91 6.77
N ASP A 119 1.88 -8.54 8.04
CA ASP A 119 0.93 -7.80 8.87
C ASP A 119 1.69 -6.82 9.75
N VAL A 120 1.69 -5.55 9.34
CA VAL A 120 2.41 -4.48 10.04
C VAL A 120 1.84 -4.25 11.43
N GLN A 121 0.51 -4.25 11.58
CA GLN A 121 -0.13 -4.00 12.88
C GLN A 121 0.22 -5.09 13.90
N ARG A 122 0.24 -6.34 13.47
CA ARG A 122 0.69 -7.44 14.32
C ARG A 122 2.17 -7.30 14.70
N THR A 123 3.00 -6.92 13.76
CA THR A 123 4.43 -6.68 14.00
C THR A 123 4.66 -5.55 15.00
N MET A 124 3.86 -4.48 14.93
CA MET A 124 3.85 -3.40 15.92
C MET A 124 3.50 -3.92 17.31
N GLN A 125 2.41 -4.69 17.45
CA GLN A 125 1.98 -5.26 18.74
C GLN A 125 2.99 -6.25 19.32
N ALA A 126 3.74 -6.95 18.46
CA ALA A 126 4.84 -7.82 18.89
C ALA A 126 6.08 -7.06 19.36
N GLY A 127 6.09 -5.72 19.30
CA GLY A 127 7.17 -4.88 19.80
C GLY A 127 8.43 -4.96 18.96
N ALA A 128 8.34 -5.18 17.65
CA ALA A 128 9.50 -5.26 16.75
C ALA A 128 10.13 -3.89 16.46
N PHE A 129 9.37 -2.81 16.64
CA PHE A 129 9.79 -1.46 16.30
C PHE A 129 10.07 -0.59 17.54
N LEU A 130 10.98 0.36 17.38
CA LEU A 130 11.39 1.31 18.42
C LEU A 130 10.30 2.36 18.62
N PRO A 131 9.90 2.70 19.87
CA PRO A 131 9.10 3.88 20.16
C PRO A 131 9.81 5.17 19.76
N LEU A 132 9.11 6.07 19.07
CA LEU A 132 9.66 7.25 18.41
C LEU A 132 9.24 8.58 19.04
N ASP A 133 8.43 8.58 20.11
CA ASP A 133 7.87 9.82 20.68
C ASP A 133 8.92 10.83 21.12
N ASP A 134 10.04 10.38 21.70
CA ASP A 134 11.13 11.28 22.10
C ASP A 134 11.82 11.88 20.86
N TYR A 135 12.01 11.10 19.81
CA TYR A 135 12.56 11.57 18.55
C TYR A 135 11.64 12.58 17.85
N ILE A 136 10.34 12.27 17.79
CA ILE A 136 9.32 13.14 17.17
C ILE A 136 9.27 14.49 17.90
N LYS A 137 9.34 14.48 19.22
CA LYS A 137 9.32 15.70 20.04
C LYS A 137 10.50 16.63 19.77
N GLU A 138 11.66 16.06 19.43
CA GLU A 138 12.89 16.80 19.15
C GLU A 138 13.08 17.13 17.67
N SER A 139 12.27 16.55 16.79
CA SER A 139 12.36 16.74 15.33
C SER A 139 11.99 18.16 14.92
N GLU A 140 12.78 18.72 14.00
CA GLU A 140 12.50 20.01 13.35
C GLU A 140 11.54 19.87 12.19
N TYR A 141 11.43 18.68 11.58
CA TYR A 141 10.68 18.42 10.34
C TYR A 141 9.39 17.66 10.61
N LEU A 142 9.39 16.74 11.59
CA LEU A 142 8.23 15.88 11.85
C LEU A 142 7.39 16.43 13.00
N ARG A 143 6.33 17.18 12.64
CA ARG A 143 5.35 17.69 13.60
C ARG A 143 4.01 17.00 13.36
N SER A 144 3.56 16.25 14.34
CA SER A 144 2.34 15.43 14.21
C SER A 144 1.09 16.25 13.86
N GLU A 145 1.04 17.52 14.26
CA GLU A 145 -0.06 18.45 13.95
C GLU A 145 -0.13 18.85 12.46
N ASP A 146 0.96 18.69 11.72
CA ASP A 146 1.00 18.99 10.28
C ASP A 146 0.48 17.84 9.42
N HIS A 147 0.27 16.66 10.03
CA HIS A 147 -0.17 15.46 9.33
C HIS A 147 -1.64 15.13 9.60
N PHE A 148 -2.23 14.32 8.71
CA PHE A 148 -3.58 13.83 8.89
C PHE A 148 -3.64 12.84 10.05
N ALA A 149 -4.14 13.31 11.21
CA ALA A 149 -4.06 12.59 12.47
C ALA A 149 -4.59 11.14 12.46
N PRO A 150 -5.75 10.81 11.85
CA PRO A 150 -6.24 9.43 11.81
C PRO A 150 -5.24 8.46 11.15
N VAL A 151 -4.54 8.92 10.11
CA VAL A 151 -3.51 8.12 9.41
C VAL A 151 -2.25 8.04 10.26
N PHE A 152 -1.79 9.16 10.79
CA PHE A 152 -0.56 9.20 11.59
C PHE A 152 -0.69 8.37 12.87
N ASP A 153 -1.83 8.48 13.57
CA ASP A 153 -2.11 7.76 14.82
C ASP A 153 -2.22 6.23 14.64
N THR A 154 -2.44 5.74 13.41
CA THR A 154 -2.47 4.29 13.12
C THR A 154 -1.10 3.63 13.36
N GLY A 155 -0.01 4.39 13.36
CA GLY A 155 1.33 3.92 13.70
C GLY A 155 1.63 3.82 15.20
N LYS A 156 0.62 3.98 16.09
CA LYS A 156 0.77 3.93 17.54
C LYS A 156 0.44 2.57 18.15
N THR A 157 1.11 2.26 19.24
CA THR A 157 0.80 1.20 20.20
C THR A 157 0.68 1.78 21.60
N ASP A 158 0.51 0.94 22.61
CA ASP A 158 0.55 1.35 24.02
C ASP A 158 1.92 1.95 24.43
N GLU A 159 2.97 1.68 23.64
CA GLU A 159 4.33 2.22 23.87
C GLU A 159 4.56 3.58 23.18
N GLY A 160 3.60 4.11 22.44
CA GLY A 160 3.70 5.34 21.66
C GLY A 160 3.75 5.11 20.15
N GLN A 161 4.24 6.12 19.41
CA GLN A 161 4.42 6.02 17.96
C GLN A 161 5.58 5.08 17.65
N VAL A 162 5.32 3.98 16.93
CA VAL A 162 6.35 2.98 16.56
C VAL A 162 6.52 2.85 15.05
N VAL A 163 5.56 3.31 14.28
CA VAL A 163 5.60 3.37 12.81
C VAL A 163 5.21 4.77 12.36
N LEU A 164 5.88 5.31 11.36
CA LEU A 164 5.60 6.59 10.72
C LEU A 164 4.92 6.32 9.38
N PRO A 165 3.58 6.44 9.26
CA PRO A 165 2.89 6.38 7.97
C PRO A 165 3.30 7.54 7.08
N ILE A 166 3.73 7.27 5.84
CA ILE A 166 4.23 8.28 4.90
C ILE A 166 3.16 8.62 3.87
N THR A 167 2.52 7.60 3.31
CA THR A 167 1.47 7.75 2.31
C THR A 167 0.27 6.89 2.67
N TYR A 168 -0.90 7.26 2.18
CA TYR A 168 -2.12 6.50 2.37
C TYR A 168 -3.01 6.58 1.13
N TYR A 169 -3.93 5.66 1.04
CA TYR A 169 -4.89 5.52 -0.04
C TYR A 169 -6.32 5.52 0.53
N ALA A 170 -7.23 6.15 -0.17
CA ALA A 170 -8.67 6.02 0.06
C ALA A 170 -9.36 5.89 -1.30
N SER A 171 -10.31 4.97 -1.43
CA SER A 171 -10.95 4.69 -2.71
C SER A 171 -11.86 5.84 -3.14
N VAL A 172 -11.46 6.60 -4.15
CA VAL A 172 -12.23 7.70 -4.72
C VAL A 172 -12.27 7.56 -6.25
N PHE A 173 -13.47 7.54 -6.82
CA PHE A 173 -13.68 7.52 -8.26
C PHE A 173 -14.15 8.87 -8.75
N LEU A 174 -13.60 9.32 -9.87
CA LEU A 174 -14.10 10.49 -10.59
C LEU A 174 -15.09 10.00 -11.67
N LEU A 175 -16.33 10.42 -11.58
CA LEU A 175 -17.41 9.99 -12.46
C LEU A 175 -17.98 11.18 -13.24
N ASP A 176 -18.25 11.01 -14.53
CA ASP A 176 -18.95 12.00 -15.33
C ASP A 176 -20.41 12.08 -14.86
N LYS A 177 -20.82 13.27 -14.38
CA LYS A 177 -22.19 13.55 -13.93
C LYS A 177 -23.24 13.26 -14.99
N ALA A 178 -22.90 13.38 -16.27
CA ALA A 178 -23.82 13.09 -17.36
C ALA A 178 -24.16 11.59 -17.49
N GLN A 179 -23.35 10.71 -16.91
CA GLN A 179 -23.56 9.27 -16.91
C GLN A 179 -24.29 8.76 -15.67
N LEU A 180 -24.46 9.62 -14.66
CA LEU A 180 -25.09 9.26 -13.40
C LEU A 180 -26.60 9.53 -13.43
N ALA A 181 -27.38 8.64 -12.83
CA ALA A 181 -28.81 8.86 -12.63
C ALA A 181 -29.06 10.01 -11.64
N ASP A 182 -28.23 10.13 -10.61
CA ASP A 182 -28.13 11.27 -9.71
C ASP A 182 -26.73 11.89 -9.84
N PRO A 183 -26.59 13.06 -10.49
CA PRO A 183 -25.29 13.72 -10.70
C PRO A 183 -24.53 14.05 -9.42
N ASP A 184 -25.21 14.19 -8.31
CA ASP A 184 -24.64 14.57 -7.00
C ASP A 184 -24.64 13.38 -6.02
N PHE A 185 -24.81 12.14 -6.50
CA PHE A 185 -24.84 10.95 -5.68
C PHE A 185 -23.59 10.82 -4.82
N THR A 186 -23.80 10.81 -3.51
CA THR A 186 -22.74 10.73 -2.50
C THR A 186 -23.19 9.80 -1.37
N PRO A 187 -23.05 8.48 -1.55
CA PRO A 187 -23.46 7.50 -0.55
C PRO A 187 -22.67 7.69 0.73
N LYS A 188 -23.36 7.60 1.87
CA LYS A 188 -22.76 7.73 3.20
C LYS A 188 -22.42 6.38 3.79
N THR A 189 -23.14 5.34 3.37
CA THR A 189 -22.98 3.98 3.86
C THR A 189 -22.79 3.00 2.70
N TRP A 190 -22.21 1.86 3.01
CA TRP A 190 -22.08 0.75 2.07
C TRP A 190 -23.45 0.30 1.53
N ASP A 191 -24.47 0.24 2.40
CA ASP A 191 -25.82 -0.16 2.00
C ASP A 191 -26.45 0.82 1.00
N GLU A 192 -26.23 2.13 1.19
CA GLU A 192 -26.68 3.13 0.21
C GLU A 192 -25.99 2.94 -1.15
N LEU A 193 -24.71 2.59 -1.15
CA LEU A 193 -23.95 2.35 -2.38
C LEU A 193 -24.46 1.11 -3.12
N VAL A 194 -24.53 -0.04 -2.45
CA VAL A 194 -24.86 -1.32 -3.12
C VAL A 194 -26.33 -1.43 -3.54
N ASN A 195 -27.21 -0.66 -2.89
CA ASN A 195 -28.64 -0.61 -3.22
C ASN A 195 -29.02 0.58 -4.10
N CYS A 196 -28.05 1.35 -4.64
CA CYS A 196 -28.37 2.43 -5.55
C CYS A 196 -28.91 1.86 -6.90
N GLU A 197 -29.78 2.63 -7.54
CA GLU A 197 -30.32 2.27 -8.87
C GLU A 197 -29.37 2.66 -10.02
N ASP A 198 -28.24 3.31 -9.71
CA ASP A 198 -27.29 3.80 -10.70
C ASP A 198 -26.35 2.69 -11.17
N THR A 199 -26.63 2.17 -12.35
CA THR A 199 -25.84 1.09 -12.95
C THR A 199 -24.43 1.52 -13.32
N ALA A 200 -24.15 2.80 -13.56
CA ALA A 200 -22.82 3.30 -13.85
C ALA A 200 -21.94 3.22 -12.59
N VAL A 201 -22.48 3.66 -11.47
CA VAL A 201 -21.81 3.54 -10.15
C VAL A 201 -21.51 2.09 -9.82
N LEU A 202 -22.52 1.21 -9.90
CA LEU A 202 -22.36 -0.22 -9.59
C LEU A 202 -21.34 -0.92 -10.47
N LYS A 203 -21.30 -0.59 -11.78
CA LYS A 203 -20.28 -1.12 -12.70
C LYS A 203 -18.87 -0.70 -12.31
N VAL A 204 -18.67 0.57 -11.95
CA VAL A 204 -17.36 1.05 -11.50
C VAL A 204 -16.90 0.30 -10.26
N VAL A 205 -17.76 0.15 -9.27
CA VAL A 205 -17.44 -0.60 -8.04
C VAL A 205 -17.13 -2.07 -8.39
N ARG A 206 -17.95 -2.71 -9.21
CA ARG A 206 -17.77 -4.11 -9.64
C ARG A 206 -16.46 -4.34 -10.38
N ASN A 207 -16.08 -3.43 -11.27
CA ASN A 207 -14.86 -3.57 -12.08
C ASN A 207 -13.58 -3.32 -11.27
N ASN A 208 -13.69 -2.68 -10.12
CA ASN A 208 -12.56 -2.36 -9.25
C ASN A 208 -12.58 -3.21 -7.97
N LEU A 209 -12.63 -4.53 -8.12
CA LEU A 209 -12.74 -5.51 -7.02
C LEU A 209 -11.74 -5.29 -5.90
N TYR A 210 -10.50 -5.00 -6.25
CA TYR A 210 -9.43 -4.72 -5.32
C TYR A 210 -9.78 -3.55 -4.38
N THR A 211 -10.22 -2.45 -4.98
CA THR A 211 -10.67 -1.26 -4.25
C THR A 211 -11.88 -1.56 -3.39
N TRP A 212 -12.84 -2.33 -3.91
CA TRP A 212 -14.06 -2.69 -3.21
C TRP A 212 -13.80 -3.55 -1.97
N CYS A 213 -13.04 -4.63 -2.10
CA CYS A 213 -12.74 -5.54 -0.98
C CYS A 213 -12.05 -4.82 0.18
N GLY A 214 -11.16 -3.87 -0.15
CA GLY A 214 -10.50 -3.06 0.85
C GLY A 214 -11.42 -2.00 1.45
N ALA A 215 -11.98 -1.13 0.64
CA ALA A 215 -12.72 0.05 1.09
C ALA A 215 -13.99 -0.29 1.88
N GLY A 216 -14.74 -1.31 1.45
CA GLY A 216 -15.99 -1.73 2.10
C GLY A 216 -15.79 -2.33 3.50
N ILE A 217 -14.59 -2.86 3.81
CA ILE A 217 -14.29 -3.57 5.06
C ILE A 217 -13.39 -2.69 5.94
N PRO A 218 -13.94 -1.98 6.94
CA PRO A 218 -13.16 -1.06 7.76
C PRO A 218 -12.18 -1.76 8.69
N ARG A 219 -12.50 -2.96 9.17
CA ARG A 219 -11.70 -3.75 10.11
C ARG A 219 -11.79 -5.23 9.79
N ILE A 220 -10.66 -5.91 9.84
CA ILE A 220 -10.58 -7.36 9.62
C ILE A 220 -10.40 -8.08 10.95
N ALA A 221 -9.53 -7.58 11.82
CA ALA A 221 -9.11 -8.23 13.04
C ALA A 221 -8.91 -7.24 14.19
N ASP A 222 -9.02 -7.76 15.39
CA ASP A 222 -8.51 -7.15 16.62
C ASP A 222 -7.19 -7.86 16.99
N TYR A 223 -6.10 -7.15 16.79
CA TYR A 223 -4.75 -7.67 17.01
C TYR A 223 -4.41 -7.80 18.51
N THR A 224 -5.14 -7.10 19.39
CA THR A 224 -4.93 -7.21 20.83
C THR A 224 -5.49 -8.52 21.37
N THR A 225 -6.62 -8.98 20.80
CA THR A 225 -7.27 -10.23 21.20
C THR A 225 -7.01 -11.39 20.24
N GLU A 226 -6.25 -11.14 19.16
CA GLU A 226 -5.93 -12.11 18.11
C GLU A 226 -7.19 -12.79 17.51
N LYS A 227 -8.22 -11.97 17.26
CA LYS A 227 -9.50 -12.45 16.72
C LYS A 227 -9.91 -11.70 15.48
N THR A 228 -10.54 -12.40 14.54
CA THR A 228 -11.23 -11.76 13.43
C THR A 228 -12.44 -10.96 13.96
N ILE A 229 -12.57 -9.72 13.47
CA ILE A 229 -13.77 -8.88 13.65
C ILE A 229 -14.77 -9.21 12.54
N LEU A 230 -14.24 -9.45 11.33
CA LEU A 230 -15.04 -9.83 10.18
C LEU A 230 -15.71 -11.18 10.44
N THR A 231 -17.03 -11.26 10.24
CA THR A 231 -17.82 -12.48 10.44
C THR A 231 -18.16 -13.16 9.12
N GLU A 232 -18.43 -14.46 9.15
CA GLU A 232 -18.90 -15.21 7.98
C GLU A 232 -20.16 -14.57 7.37
N GLU A 233 -21.12 -14.17 8.21
CA GLU A 233 -22.37 -13.53 7.77
C GLU A 233 -22.09 -12.22 7.01
N ASN A 234 -21.26 -11.36 7.58
CA ASN A 234 -20.91 -10.09 6.95
C ASN A 234 -20.15 -10.30 5.64
N LEU A 235 -19.21 -11.24 5.60
CA LEU A 235 -18.43 -11.51 4.40
C LEU A 235 -19.26 -12.18 3.31
N THR A 236 -20.17 -13.11 3.69
CA THR A 236 -21.14 -13.71 2.75
C THR A 236 -21.98 -12.63 2.09
N ALA A 237 -22.57 -11.74 2.89
CA ALA A 237 -23.37 -10.62 2.35
C ALA A 237 -22.57 -9.70 1.42
N GLN A 238 -21.31 -9.46 1.72
CA GLN A 238 -20.41 -8.69 0.87
C GLN A 238 -20.17 -9.37 -0.49
N PHE A 239 -19.91 -10.67 -0.48
CA PHE A 239 -19.72 -11.43 -1.72
C PHE A 239 -21.01 -11.50 -2.55
N GLU A 240 -22.15 -11.73 -1.91
CA GLU A 240 -23.47 -11.73 -2.59
C GLU A 240 -23.77 -10.36 -3.23
N ASN A 241 -23.54 -9.26 -2.50
CA ASN A 241 -23.69 -7.89 -3.03
C ASN A 241 -22.78 -7.66 -4.23
N LEU A 242 -21.54 -8.12 -4.15
CA LEU A 242 -20.60 -8.02 -5.27
C LEU A 242 -21.12 -8.74 -6.51
N LEU A 243 -21.56 -9.98 -6.37
CA LEU A 243 -22.05 -10.79 -7.50
C LEU A 243 -23.35 -10.26 -8.07
N ALA A 244 -24.18 -9.59 -7.28
CA ALA A 244 -25.41 -8.95 -7.71
C ALA A 244 -25.19 -7.67 -8.53
N MET A 245 -24.03 -7.03 -8.42
CA MET A 245 -23.72 -5.82 -9.20
C MET A 245 -23.54 -6.16 -10.69
N PRO A 246 -23.99 -5.29 -11.61
CA PRO A 246 -23.84 -5.51 -13.03
C PRO A 246 -22.37 -5.52 -13.43
N ALA A 247 -21.93 -6.58 -14.14
CA ALA A 247 -20.60 -6.61 -14.74
C ALA A 247 -20.54 -5.73 -16.00
N SER A 248 -19.37 -5.18 -16.32
CA SER A 248 -19.15 -4.51 -17.59
C SER A 248 -18.85 -5.54 -18.67
N GLU A 249 -19.52 -5.46 -19.81
CA GLU A 249 -19.31 -6.38 -20.95
C GLU A 249 -18.01 -6.07 -21.72
N SER A 250 -17.49 -4.87 -21.59
CA SER A 250 -16.22 -4.46 -22.20
C SER A 250 -15.58 -3.32 -21.40
N PHE A 251 -14.26 -3.35 -21.32
CA PHE A 251 -13.46 -2.24 -20.84
C PHE A 251 -13.41 -1.21 -21.98
N ASP A 252 -14.20 -0.15 -21.89
CA ASP A 252 -14.16 0.95 -22.84
C ASP A 252 -13.09 1.95 -22.37
N GLU A 253 -12.02 2.13 -23.18
CA GLU A 253 -10.90 3.00 -22.83
C GLU A 253 -11.34 4.46 -22.62
N GLU A 254 -12.40 4.92 -23.26
CA GLU A 254 -12.91 6.29 -23.11
C GLU A 254 -13.65 6.49 -21.78
N THR A 255 -14.32 5.45 -21.29
CA THR A 255 -14.92 5.40 -19.95
C THR A 255 -13.90 5.02 -18.86
N ALA A 256 -12.81 4.35 -19.23
CA ALA A 256 -11.77 3.87 -18.30
C ALA A 256 -11.00 5.00 -17.60
N LEU A 257 -10.80 6.13 -18.26
CA LEU A 257 -10.16 7.33 -17.68
C LEU A 257 -10.93 7.90 -16.48
N ILE A 258 -12.24 7.73 -16.45
CA ILE A 258 -13.13 8.20 -15.38
C ILE A 258 -13.40 7.06 -14.38
N GLN A 259 -13.17 5.81 -14.77
CA GLN A 259 -13.49 4.61 -13.99
C GLN A 259 -12.32 4.09 -13.13
N SER A 260 -11.08 4.52 -13.38
CA SER A 260 -9.97 4.11 -12.56
C SER A 260 -9.89 5.00 -11.32
N GLY A 261 -10.18 4.44 -10.16
CA GLY A 261 -10.02 5.13 -8.86
C GLY A 261 -8.63 5.70 -8.60
N SER A 262 -7.66 5.37 -9.44
CA SER A 262 -6.31 5.90 -9.45
C SER A 262 -6.22 7.40 -9.80
N TYR A 263 -7.14 7.93 -10.58
CA TYR A 263 -7.04 9.32 -11.05
C TYR A 263 -7.33 10.37 -9.97
N ALA A 264 -8.23 10.07 -9.05
CA ALA A 264 -8.64 11.03 -8.03
C ALA A 264 -7.53 11.38 -7.03
N GLN A 265 -6.52 10.52 -6.91
CA GLN A 265 -5.49 10.60 -5.87
C GLN A 265 -4.16 11.14 -6.39
N THR A 266 -4.01 11.30 -7.70
CA THR A 266 -2.85 11.94 -8.32
C THR A 266 -3.04 13.46 -8.36
N ASP A 267 -1.94 14.19 -8.45
CA ASP A 267 -2.00 15.64 -8.68
C ASP A 267 -2.80 15.98 -9.94
N GLU A 268 -2.65 15.18 -10.99
CA GLU A 268 -3.42 15.30 -12.23
C GLU A 268 -4.92 15.06 -12.00
N GLY A 269 -5.29 14.04 -11.24
CA GLY A 269 -6.68 13.74 -10.90
C GLY A 269 -7.33 14.83 -10.05
N MET A 270 -6.61 15.37 -9.08
CA MET A 270 -7.07 16.49 -8.27
C MET A 270 -7.23 17.77 -9.11
N ALA A 271 -6.26 18.07 -9.97
CA ALA A 271 -6.31 19.20 -10.89
C ALA A 271 -7.48 19.05 -11.90
N TYR A 272 -7.67 17.84 -12.42
CA TYR A 272 -8.80 17.53 -13.30
C TYR A 272 -10.14 17.73 -12.59
N TYR A 273 -10.31 17.22 -11.37
CA TYR A 273 -11.51 17.41 -10.57
C TYR A 273 -11.80 18.91 -10.32
N ALA A 274 -10.77 19.65 -9.92
CA ALA A 274 -10.93 21.08 -9.64
C ALA A 274 -11.37 21.89 -10.85
N GLN A 275 -10.88 21.55 -12.04
CA GLN A 275 -11.25 22.20 -13.31
C GLN A 275 -12.63 21.78 -13.82
N ASN A 276 -13.13 20.61 -13.41
CA ASN A 276 -14.35 19.99 -13.93
C ASN A 276 -15.43 19.72 -12.88
N LYS A 277 -15.45 20.46 -11.75
CA LYS A 277 -16.40 20.25 -10.63
C LYS A 277 -17.87 20.22 -11.05
N ASP A 278 -18.23 20.99 -12.09
CA ASP A 278 -19.60 21.08 -12.58
C ASP A 278 -20.02 19.81 -13.35
N THR A 279 -19.06 19.09 -13.93
CA THR A 279 -19.30 17.92 -14.80
C THR A 279 -18.82 16.60 -14.20
N VAL A 280 -18.00 16.65 -13.13
CA VAL A 280 -17.42 15.47 -12.50
C VAL A 280 -17.88 15.36 -11.04
N ASN A 281 -18.31 14.16 -10.66
CA ASN A 281 -18.59 13.78 -9.28
C ASN A 281 -17.43 12.95 -8.73
N ALA A 282 -16.95 13.26 -7.52
CA ALA A 282 -15.96 12.49 -6.79
C ALA A 282 -16.66 11.56 -5.80
N LEU A 283 -16.71 10.28 -6.16
CA LEU A 283 -17.36 9.23 -5.38
C LEU A 283 -16.34 8.56 -4.45
N ALA A 284 -16.31 8.92 -3.18
CA ALA A 284 -15.58 8.17 -2.17
C ALA A 284 -16.40 6.93 -1.75
N ILE A 285 -15.77 5.75 -1.83
CA ILE A 285 -16.41 4.47 -1.49
C ILE A 285 -16.59 4.38 0.02
N PRO A 286 -17.84 4.30 0.52
CA PRO A 286 -18.09 4.15 1.94
C PRO A 286 -17.83 2.73 2.41
N ASN A 287 -17.53 2.58 3.69
CA ASN A 287 -17.43 1.29 4.34
C ASN A 287 -18.74 0.89 5.06
N THR A 288 -18.78 -0.34 5.59
CA THR A 288 -19.95 -0.88 6.29
C THR A 288 -20.25 -0.21 7.64
N GLU A 289 -19.33 0.57 8.21
CA GLU A 289 -19.55 1.33 9.45
C GLU A 289 -20.01 2.78 9.18
N GLY A 290 -20.19 3.15 7.92
CA GLY A 290 -20.57 4.51 7.50
C GLY A 290 -19.41 5.49 7.62
N GLY A 291 -18.75 5.74 6.52
CA GLY A 291 -17.54 6.55 6.42
C GLY A 291 -16.62 6.00 5.34
N VAL A 292 -15.35 6.34 5.37
CA VAL A 292 -14.35 5.93 4.38
C VAL A 292 -13.21 5.21 5.10
N THR A 293 -12.75 4.09 4.53
CA THR A 293 -11.55 3.41 4.98
C THR A 293 -10.34 3.97 4.25
N ALA A 294 -9.32 4.38 5.00
CA ALA A 294 -8.01 4.73 4.47
C ALA A 294 -7.00 3.60 4.75
N PHE A 295 -6.08 3.40 3.82
CA PHE A 295 -5.04 2.38 3.91
C PHE A 295 -3.67 3.02 3.88
N ILE A 296 -2.82 2.69 4.84
CA ILE A 296 -1.41 3.06 4.80
C ILE A 296 -0.77 2.31 3.64
N THR A 297 -0.14 3.02 2.72
CA THR A 297 0.51 2.44 1.52
C THR A 297 2.02 2.40 1.63
N SER A 298 2.63 3.33 2.39
CA SER A 298 4.04 3.25 2.76
C SER A 298 4.30 3.77 4.16
N TYR A 299 5.36 3.28 4.76
CA TYR A 299 5.69 3.60 6.13
C TYR A 299 7.19 3.47 6.41
N ALA A 300 7.65 4.17 7.45
CA ALA A 300 8.98 4.02 8.03
C ALA A 300 8.90 3.50 9.45
N ALA A 301 9.85 2.65 9.84
CA ALA A 301 10.00 2.13 11.20
C ALA A 301 11.47 1.85 11.52
N ILE A 302 11.84 1.94 12.78
CA ILE A 302 13.19 1.65 13.27
C ILE A 302 13.17 0.30 14.01
N ASN A 303 14.16 -0.55 13.73
CA ASN A 303 14.33 -1.80 14.47
C ASN A 303 14.54 -1.47 15.95
N ARG A 304 13.76 -2.07 16.84
CA ARG A 304 13.85 -1.86 18.30
C ARG A 304 15.26 -2.05 18.84
N ASN A 305 16.04 -2.95 18.26
CA ASN A 305 17.37 -3.31 18.71
C ASN A 305 18.49 -2.59 17.92
N SER A 306 18.16 -1.62 17.09
CA SER A 306 19.17 -0.88 16.33
C SER A 306 20.08 -0.07 17.24
N PRO A 307 21.40 -0.24 17.14
CA PRO A 307 22.35 0.65 17.81
C PRO A 307 22.55 1.98 17.08
N LYS A 308 21.89 2.20 15.94
CA LYS A 308 22.03 3.37 15.06
C LYS A 308 20.70 4.06 14.80
N ALA A 309 19.80 4.02 15.80
CA ALA A 309 18.48 4.59 15.69
C ALA A 309 18.49 6.09 15.36
N ASP A 310 19.47 6.84 15.91
CA ASP A 310 19.61 8.28 15.68
C ASP A 310 19.91 8.60 14.20
N GLU A 311 20.80 7.82 13.56
CA GLU A 311 21.13 7.99 12.15
C GLU A 311 19.94 7.67 11.24
N VAL A 312 19.20 6.60 11.59
CA VAL A 312 18.00 6.20 10.84
C VAL A 312 16.91 7.24 11.00
N PHE A 313 16.64 7.69 12.24
CA PHE A 313 15.59 8.67 12.47
C PHE A 313 15.88 10.00 11.77
N ARG A 314 17.15 10.45 11.80
CA ARG A 314 17.57 11.66 11.09
C ARG A 314 17.29 11.61 9.59
N PHE A 315 17.33 10.44 8.96
CA PHE A 315 16.87 10.28 7.58
C PHE A 315 15.35 10.26 7.50
N PHE A 316 14.65 9.55 8.41
CA PHE A 316 13.21 9.40 8.34
C PHE A 316 12.45 10.70 8.61
N GLU A 317 12.91 11.57 9.48
CA GLU A 317 12.24 12.85 9.71
C GLU A 317 12.17 13.72 8.45
N LEU A 318 13.15 13.62 7.52
CA LEU A 318 13.11 14.32 6.25
C LEU A 318 11.97 13.90 5.33
N LEU A 319 11.48 12.65 5.45
CA LEU A 319 10.34 12.17 4.67
C LEU A 319 9.06 12.96 4.96
N PHE A 320 9.05 13.71 6.07
CA PHE A 320 7.93 14.50 6.56
C PHE A 320 8.16 16.00 6.46
N SER A 321 9.29 16.42 5.90
CA SER A 321 9.58 17.83 5.67
C SER A 321 8.65 18.43 4.61
N ASP A 322 8.50 19.76 4.65
CA ASP A 322 7.74 20.49 3.64
C ASP A 322 8.33 20.26 2.23
N GLU A 323 9.66 20.21 2.12
CA GLU A 323 10.36 19.97 0.86
C GLU A 323 10.08 18.59 0.27
N ALA A 324 9.77 17.60 1.13
CA ALA A 324 9.49 16.24 0.70
C ALA A 324 8.01 16.00 0.41
N GLN A 325 7.09 16.69 1.09
CA GLN A 325 5.67 16.39 1.01
C GLN A 325 4.81 17.46 0.34
N ILE A 326 5.18 18.74 0.39
CA ILE A 326 4.34 19.80 -0.15
C ILE A 326 4.65 20.00 -1.63
N ASP A 327 3.56 20.01 -2.42
CA ASP A 327 3.67 20.36 -3.84
C ASP A 327 4.05 21.84 -3.99
N THR A 328 5.14 22.07 -4.72
CA THR A 328 5.56 23.40 -5.15
C THR A 328 5.49 23.44 -6.66
N GLU A 329 5.23 24.60 -7.26
CA GLU A 329 5.19 24.80 -8.73
C GLU A 329 6.47 24.32 -9.45
N THR A 330 7.53 24.02 -8.71
CA THR A 330 8.75 23.40 -9.20
C THR A 330 8.72 21.90 -8.89
N VAL A 331 8.98 21.06 -9.91
CA VAL A 331 9.06 19.61 -9.81
C VAL A 331 9.92 19.23 -8.59
N ASN A 332 9.27 18.69 -7.54
CA ASN A 332 9.96 18.24 -6.35
C ASN A 332 10.27 16.75 -6.48
N ASP A 333 11.51 16.43 -6.85
CA ASP A 333 11.99 15.04 -7.00
C ASP A 333 11.84 14.21 -5.72
N ALA A 334 11.95 14.83 -4.54
CA ALA A 334 11.78 14.15 -3.25
C ALA A 334 10.35 13.68 -3.05
N ARG A 335 9.37 14.54 -3.37
CA ARG A 335 7.93 14.20 -3.37
C ARG A 335 7.62 13.06 -4.35
N GLY A 336 8.20 13.10 -5.54
CA GLY A 336 8.07 12.04 -6.54
C GLY A 336 8.54 10.68 -6.00
N THR A 337 9.68 10.63 -5.35
CA THR A 337 10.20 9.41 -4.70
C THR A 337 9.24 8.88 -3.62
N LEU A 338 8.65 9.76 -2.80
CA LEU A 338 7.68 9.31 -1.79
C LEU A 338 6.41 8.73 -2.40
N LEU A 339 5.91 9.33 -3.47
CA LEU A 339 4.74 8.82 -4.19
C LEU A 339 5.03 7.47 -4.86
N MET A 340 6.23 7.27 -5.41
CA MET A 340 6.64 5.98 -5.96
C MET A 340 6.66 4.90 -4.88
N LEU A 341 7.23 5.19 -3.70
CA LEU A 341 7.25 4.28 -2.56
C LEU A 341 5.84 3.85 -2.12
N GLY A 342 4.90 4.80 -2.10
CA GLY A 342 3.51 4.55 -1.69
C GLY A 342 2.57 4.06 -2.78
N ASN A 343 3.03 3.99 -4.02
CA ASN A 343 2.22 3.96 -5.23
C ASN A 343 1.77 5.37 -5.65
N LEU A 344 1.90 5.69 -6.95
CA LEU A 344 1.53 6.98 -7.54
C LEU A 344 0.07 7.42 -7.29
N ASN A 345 -0.77 6.49 -6.84
CA ASN A 345 -2.18 6.75 -6.51
C ASN A 345 -2.41 7.01 -5.02
N SER A 346 -1.37 7.24 -4.24
CA SER A 346 -1.47 7.50 -2.79
C SER A 346 -1.49 8.99 -2.48
N PHE A 347 -2.15 9.33 -1.37
CA PHE A 347 -2.06 10.65 -0.77
C PHE A 347 -0.85 10.71 0.17
N LEU A 348 -0.16 11.84 0.20
CA LEU A 348 0.82 12.16 1.23
C LEU A 348 0.12 12.55 2.53
N THR A 349 0.78 12.32 3.67
CA THR A 349 0.16 12.55 4.99
C THR A 349 0.10 14.01 5.41
N HIS A 350 0.94 14.89 4.83
CA HIS A 350 0.96 16.30 5.19
C HIS A 350 -0.33 17.00 4.75
N LYS A 351 -0.93 17.80 5.62
CA LYS A 351 -2.21 18.50 5.38
C LYS A 351 -2.18 19.45 4.19
N ASN A 352 -1.03 20.06 3.93
CA ASN A 352 -0.81 21.00 2.83
C ASN A 352 -0.10 20.36 1.64
N ALA A 353 -0.14 19.02 1.54
CA ALA A 353 0.59 18.30 0.48
C ALA A 353 0.15 18.67 -0.94
N TYR A 354 -1.05 19.23 -1.11
CA TYR A 354 -1.65 19.48 -2.42
C TYR A 354 -2.11 20.93 -2.57
N LEU A 355 -1.89 21.49 -3.76
CA LEU A 355 -2.33 22.86 -4.11
C LEU A 355 -3.85 22.99 -4.20
N GLN A 356 -4.57 21.88 -4.37
CA GLN A 356 -6.03 21.84 -4.48
C GLN A 356 -6.61 20.87 -3.43
N PRO A 357 -6.67 21.29 -2.16
CA PRO A 357 -6.99 20.39 -1.06
C PRO A 357 -8.48 20.02 -0.95
N GLU A 358 -9.38 20.67 -1.68
CA GLU A 358 -10.85 20.52 -1.47
C GLU A 358 -11.33 19.07 -1.60
N LEU A 359 -10.83 18.33 -2.61
CA LEU A 359 -11.17 16.92 -2.75
C LEU A 359 -10.61 16.10 -1.59
N LEU A 360 -9.35 16.34 -1.23
CA LEU A 360 -8.68 15.68 -0.12
C LEU A 360 -9.44 15.93 1.19
N GLU A 361 -9.79 17.18 1.49
CA GLU A 361 -10.56 17.54 2.68
C GLU A 361 -11.91 16.86 2.73
N SER A 362 -12.62 16.78 1.58
CA SER A 362 -13.90 16.09 1.48
C SER A 362 -13.80 14.60 1.81
N VAL A 363 -12.72 13.94 1.38
CA VAL A 363 -12.43 12.54 1.67
C VAL A 363 -12.00 12.37 3.13
N GLN A 364 -11.03 13.17 3.60
CA GLN A 364 -10.50 13.12 4.96
C GLN A 364 -11.58 13.31 6.02
N SER A 365 -12.53 14.22 5.79
CA SER A 365 -13.65 14.48 6.72
C SER A 365 -14.57 13.27 6.91
N ARG A 366 -14.53 12.30 6.01
CA ARG A 366 -15.34 11.08 6.03
C ARG A 366 -14.57 9.85 6.52
N VAL A 367 -13.22 9.93 6.66
CA VAL A 367 -12.42 8.80 7.14
C VAL A 367 -12.75 8.47 8.58
N ASN A 368 -13.26 7.27 8.81
CA ASN A 368 -13.60 6.74 10.13
C ASN A 368 -12.84 5.46 10.50
N ALA A 369 -12.11 4.88 9.54
CA ALA A 369 -11.25 3.74 9.74
C ALA A 369 -9.93 3.93 8.98
N VAL A 370 -8.81 3.61 9.62
CA VAL A 370 -7.49 3.59 9.00
C VAL A 370 -6.79 2.30 9.40
N ARG A 371 -6.14 1.65 8.45
CA ARG A 371 -5.37 0.44 8.70
C ARG A 371 -4.25 0.25 7.69
N PHE A 372 -3.29 -0.59 8.03
CA PHE A 372 -2.37 -1.13 7.04
C PHE A 372 -3.08 -2.16 6.20
N TYR A 373 -2.77 -2.21 4.94
CA TYR A 373 -3.16 -3.34 4.11
C TYR A 373 -2.30 -4.55 4.50
N SER A 374 -2.89 -5.74 4.48
CA SER A 374 -2.22 -6.96 4.92
C SER A 374 -2.47 -8.11 3.96
N VAL A 375 -1.75 -9.20 4.15
CA VAL A 375 -2.03 -10.45 3.40
C VAL A 375 -3.44 -11.00 3.65
N MET A 376 -4.11 -10.57 4.74
CA MET A 376 -5.51 -10.94 5.00
C MET A 376 -6.46 -10.27 4.00
N ASP A 377 -6.25 -9.00 3.67
CA ASP A 377 -6.98 -8.29 2.62
C ASP A 377 -6.88 -9.00 1.28
N TYR A 378 -5.69 -9.48 1.01
CA TYR A 378 -5.44 -10.20 -0.22
C TYR A 378 -6.20 -11.51 -0.29
N THR A 379 -6.28 -12.26 0.82
CA THR A 379 -7.07 -13.51 0.88
C THR A 379 -8.55 -13.24 0.55
N ILE A 380 -9.10 -12.12 1.05
CA ILE A 380 -10.46 -11.70 0.73
C ILE A 380 -10.60 -11.35 -0.75
N TYR A 381 -9.65 -10.58 -1.28
CA TYR A 381 -9.65 -10.16 -2.69
C TYR A 381 -9.55 -11.35 -3.66
N ASP A 382 -8.62 -12.27 -3.41
CA ASP A 382 -8.41 -13.45 -4.25
C ASP A 382 -9.66 -14.33 -4.28
N THR A 383 -10.29 -14.54 -3.11
CA THR A 383 -11.56 -15.25 -3.00
C THR A 383 -12.68 -14.54 -3.76
N ALA A 384 -12.83 -13.22 -3.58
CA ALA A 384 -13.84 -12.45 -4.30
C ALA A 384 -13.64 -12.53 -5.83
N THR A 385 -12.39 -12.47 -6.29
CA THR A 385 -12.04 -12.61 -7.70
C THR A 385 -12.43 -14.00 -8.22
N THR A 386 -12.10 -15.05 -7.50
CA THR A 386 -12.45 -16.44 -7.85
C THR A 386 -13.95 -16.59 -7.99
N LEU A 387 -14.75 -16.12 -7.04
CA LEU A 387 -16.21 -16.17 -7.08
C LEU A 387 -16.80 -15.52 -8.34
N THR A 388 -16.14 -14.50 -8.90
CA THR A 388 -16.63 -13.83 -10.11
C THR A 388 -16.49 -14.68 -11.38
N TRP A 389 -15.64 -15.71 -11.36
CA TRP A 389 -15.38 -16.61 -12.49
C TRP A 389 -16.15 -17.93 -12.38
N GLU A 390 -16.76 -18.23 -11.22
CA GLU A 390 -17.53 -19.45 -11.01
C GLU A 390 -18.93 -19.37 -11.63
N GLU A 391 -19.38 -20.47 -12.24
CA GLU A 391 -20.75 -20.55 -12.77
C GLU A 391 -21.83 -20.61 -11.68
N ASN A 392 -21.49 -21.17 -10.52
CA ASN A 392 -22.39 -21.33 -9.37
C ASN A 392 -21.64 -21.03 -8.09
N PRO A 393 -21.35 -19.75 -7.80
CA PRO A 393 -20.54 -19.36 -6.64
C PRO A 393 -21.28 -19.66 -5.33
N ASP A 394 -20.57 -20.28 -4.38
CA ASP A 394 -21.05 -20.49 -3.01
C ASP A 394 -20.40 -19.47 -2.07
N CYS A 395 -21.03 -18.31 -1.94
CA CYS A 395 -20.54 -17.20 -1.12
C CYS A 395 -20.37 -17.58 0.36
N ALA A 396 -21.25 -18.45 0.88
CA ALA A 396 -21.18 -18.86 2.28
C ALA A 396 -19.99 -19.79 2.53
N ALA A 397 -19.75 -20.79 1.67
CA ALA A 397 -18.59 -21.66 1.77
C ALA A 397 -17.28 -20.88 1.58
N ALA A 398 -17.25 -19.92 0.66
CA ALA A 398 -16.10 -19.05 0.43
C ALA A 398 -15.81 -18.17 1.66
N ALA A 399 -16.83 -17.53 2.23
CA ALA A 399 -16.69 -16.71 3.43
C ALA A 399 -16.19 -17.54 4.62
N HIS A 400 -16.72 -18.73 4.84
CA HIS A 400 -16.26 -19.66 5.88
C HIS A 400 -14.75 -19.96 5.72
N SER A 401 -14.32 -20.35 4.53
CA SER A 401 -12.91 -20.67 4.26
C SER A 401 -11.98 -19.46 4.51
N VAL A 402 -12.41 -18.25 4.12
CA VAL A 402 -11.64 -17.02 4.39
C VAL A 402 -11.53 -16.78 5.88
N ILE A 403 -12.62 -16.85 6.65
CA ILE A 403 -12.59 -16.60 8.09
C ILE A 403 -11.70 -17.63 8.83
N GLU A 404 -11.74 -18.90 8.45
CA GLU A 404 -10.83 -19.92 9.00
C GLU A 404 -9.35 -19.58 8.69
N ALA A 405 -9.05 -19.18 7.44
CA ALA A 405 -7.71 -18.79 7.05
C ALA A 405 -7.21 -17.55 7.82
N LEU A 406 -8.06 -16.53 7.99
CA LEU A 406 -7.74 -15.33 8.75
C LEU A 406 -7.48 -15.67 10.23
N GLN A 407 -8.34 -16.49 10.86
CA GLN A 407 -8.15 -16.89 12.24
C GLN A 407 -6.88 -17.71 12.46
N THR A 408 -6.53 -18.58 11.51
CA THR A 408 -5.28 -19.34 11.54
C THR A 408 -4.07 -18.40 11.52
N ARG A 409 -4.07 -17.43 10.61
CA ARG A 409 -2.99 -16.42 10.53
C ARG A 409 -2.84 -15.57 11.78
N LEU A 410 -3.93 -15.24 12.47
CA LEU A 410 -3.87 -14.48 13.72
C LEU A 410 -3.28 -15.29 14.87
N SER A 411 -3.38 -16.62 14.81
CA SER A 411 -2.86 -17.53 15.85
C SER A 411 -1.42 -18.00 15.62
N GLU A 412 -0.84 -17.76 14.44
CA GLU A 412 0.58 -18.03 14.11
C GLU A 412 1.52 -16.99 14.73
#